data_0d27dcb239cd6f026f6ad86920e9e32c
#
_entry.id   0d27dcb239cd6f026f6ad86920e9e32c
#
_cell.length_a   1.000
_cell.length_b   1.000
_cell.length_c   1.000
_cell.angle_alpha   90.00
_cell.angle_beta   90.00
_cell.angle_gamma   90.00
#
_symmetry.space_group_name_H-M   'P 1'
#
loop_
_entity.id
_entity.type
_entity.pdbx_description
1 polymer ?
#
loop_
_entity_poly.entity_id
_entity_poly.type
_entity_poly.pdbx_seq_one_letter_code
_entity_poly.pdbx_strand_id
1 'polypeptide(L)'
;MAPFAIVVAADEAGGIGKAGGLPWHLPGDMAYFKRLTLEPPAPGLINAVIMGRRTWESIPPRFRPLTDRFNVVLTSSRTLFLPEGVARVESLDAAITSVTHLNKLGRVFVIGGAQVYRQAVEHACLDSIYLTRVHARFECDARFGPIPQHFELVSSADPQSDGGISYEFQLYRGTRR
;
A
#
# COMPACT_ATOMS: atom_id res chain seq x y z
N MET A 1 6.80 -17.95 -0.47
CA MET A 1 6.22 -16.68 -0.04
C MET A 1 5.08 -16.33 -0.98
N ALA A 2 4.01 -15.71 -0.47
CA ALA A 2 2.88 -15.28 -1.28
C ALA A 2 3.27 -14.10 -2.18
N PRO A 3 2.74 -14.01 -3.42
CA PRO A 3 2.86 -12.80 -4.21
C PRO A 3 2.12 -11.64 -3.53
N PHE A 4 2.57 -10.42 -3.77
CA PHE A 4 1.93 -9.25 -3.21
C PHE A 4 1.87 -8.10 -4.22
N ALA A 5 0.98 -7.14 -3.95
CA ALA A 5 0.87 -5.91 -4.70
C ALA A 5 1.29 -4.70 -3.84
N ILE A 6 1.80 -3.66 -4.49
CA ILE A 6 1.94 -2.33 -3.89
C ILE A 6 0.66 -1.54 -4.18
N VAL A 7 0.19 -0.78 -3.19
CA VAL A 7 -0.85 0.25 -3.36
C VAL A 7 -0.25 1.59 -2.94
N VAL A 8 -0.22 2.54 -3.85
CA VAL A 8 0.42 3.85 -3.63
C VAL A 8 -0.30 4.95 -4.41
N ALA A 9 -0.41 6.13 -3.83
CA ALA A 9 -0.77 7.36 -4.53
C ALA A 9 0.45 8.27 -4.58
N ALA A 10 0.78 8.78 -5.76
CA ALA A 10 1.94 9.63 -5.98
C ALA A 10 1.61 10.81 -6.89
N ASP A 11 2.17 11.97 -6.59
CA ASP A 11 2.08 13.15 -7.44
C ASP A 11 2.99 13.06 -8.67
N GLU A 12 3.00 14.09 -9.52
CA GLU A 12 3.78 14.12 -10.76
C GLU A 12 5.31 13.98 -10.54
N ALA A 13 5.80 14.36 -9.36
CA ALA A 13 7.21 14.23 -8.99
C ALA A 13 7.51 12.96 -8.16
N GLY A 14 6.54 12.05 -8.02
CA GLY A 14 6.66 10.86 -7.19
C GLY A 14 6.47 11.11 -5.69
N GLY A 15 6.00 12.29 -5.30
CA GLY A 15 5.72 12.61 -3.90
C GLY A 15 4.56 11.81 -3.35
N ILE A 16 4.72 11.25 -2.15
CA ILE A 16 3.73 10.37 -1.50
C ILE A 16 3.35 10.81 -0.09
N GLY A 17 4.04 11.77 0.50
CA GLY A 17 3.76 12.22 1.85
C GLY A 17 4.52 13.46 2.26
N LYS A 18 3.99 14.11 3.30
CA LYS A 18 4.61 15.24 3.99
C LYS A 18 4.27 15.18 5.48
N ALA A 19 5.26 15.34 6.32
CA ALA A 19 5.11 15.38 7.79
C ALA A 19 4.28 14.19 8.37
N GLY A 20 4.47 12.99 7.80
CA GLY A 20 3.77 11.77 8.25
C GLY A 20 2.33 11.61 7.73
N GLY A 21 1.86 12.48 6.85
CA GLY A 21 0.52 12.43 6.26
C GLY A 21 0.54 12.57 4.75
N LEU A 22 -0.65 12.60 4.14
CA LEU A 22 -0.84 12.90 2.72
C LEU A 22 -0.92 14.43 2.53
N PRO A 23 -0.27 15.00 1.51
CA PRO A 23 -0.35 16.44 1.23
C PRO A 23 -1.64 16.85 0.52
N TRP A 24 -2.49 15.89 0.16
CA TRP A 24 -3.79 16.09 -0.49
C TRP A 24 -4.90 15.38 0.27
N HIS A 25 -6.13 15.77 -0.03
CA HIS A 25 -7.33 15.08 0.43
C HIS A 25 -8.18 14.69 -0.78
N LEU A 26 -8.22 13.40 -1.10
CA LEU A 26 -8.91 12.83 -2.25
C LEU A 26 -9.87 11.73 -1.77
N PRO A 27 -11.14 12.07 -1.45
CA PRO A 27 -12.11 11.09 -0.96
C PRO A 27 -12.34 9.92 -1.91
N GLY A 28 -12.30 10.15 -3.23
CA GLY A 28 -12.43 9.08 -4.23
C GLY A 28 -11.25 8.10 -4.22
N ASP A 29 -10.03 8.59 -3.99
CA ASP A 29 -8.86 7.73 -3.82
C ASP A 29 -8.91 6.93 -2.51
N MET A 30 -9.34 7.53 -1.43
CA MET A 30 -9.53 6.84 -0.14
C MET A 30 -10.58 5.73 -0.25
N ALA A 31 -11.70 5.97 -0.94
CA ALA A 31 -12.73 4.97 -1.20
C ALA A 31 -12.22 3.82 -2.08
N TYR A 32 -11.42 4.14 -3.10
CA TYR A 32 -10.77 3.16 -3.96
C TYR A 32 -9.78 2.28 -3.19
N PHE A 33 -8.92 2.88 -2.38
CA PHE A 33 -7.99 2.16 -1.50
C PHE A 33 -8.72 1.18 -0.58
N LYS A 34 -9.79 1.65 0.07
CA LYS A 34 -10.60 0.80 0.95
C LYS A 34 -11.19 -0.38 0.19
N ARG A 35 -11.84 -0.14 -0.94
CA ARG A 35 -12.46 -1.20 -1.75
C ARG A 35 -11.42 -2.20 -2.26
N LEU A 36 -10.31 -1.72 -2.83
CA LEU A 36 -9.24 -2.56 -3.37
C LEU A 36 -8.64 -3.50 -2.32
N THR A 37 -8.34 -2.97 -1.14
CA THR A 37 -7.68 -3.74 -0.08
C THR A 37 -8.65 -4.59 0.74
N LEU A 38 -9.95 -4.27 0.72
CA LEU A 38 -10.98 -4.98 1.48
C LEU A 38 -11.57 -6.15 0.72
N GLU A 39 -11.89 -5.99 -0.57
CA GLU A 39 -12.54 -7.03 -1.37
C GLU A 39 -11.62 -8.22 -1.61
N PRO A 40 -11.93 -9.41 -1.04
CA PRO A 40 -11.10 -10.59 -1.25
C PRO A 40 -11.34 -11.20 -2.64
N PRO A 41 -10.41 -12.02 -3.15
CA PRO A 41 -10.54 -12.64 -4.48
C PRO A 41 -11.61 -13.74 -4.53
N ALA A 42 -12.05 -14.24 -3.37
CA ALA A 42 -13.11 -15.23 -3.24
C ALA A 42 -13.80 -15.10 -1.86
N PRO A 43 -15.07 -15.55 -1.75
CA PRO A 43 -15.77 -15.53 -0.47
C PRO A 43 -15.03 -16.32 0.62
N GLY A 44 -15.02 -15.78 1.83
CA GLY A 44 -14.40 -16.40 3.00
C GLY A 44 -12.90 -16.17 3.13
N LEU A 45 -12.25 -15.53 2.14
CA LEU A 45 -10.86 -15.10 2.23
C LEU A 45 -10.78 -13.69 2.84
N ILE A 46 -9.62 -13.37 3.38
CA ILE A 46 -9.32 -12.08 4.01
C ILE A 46 -7.99 -11.57 3.46
N ASN A 47 -7.97 -10.34 2.98
CA ASN A 47 -6.75 -9.72 2.49
C ASN A 47 -5.83 -9.30 3.63
N ALA A 48 -4.53 -9.22 3.35
CA ALA A 48 -3.53 -8.70 4.28
C ALA A 48 -3.02 -7.34 3.80
N VAL A 49 -2.77 -6.43 4.75
CA VAL A 49 -2.10 -5.15 4.54
C VAL A 49 -0.82 -5.10 5.35
N ILE A 50 0.27 -4.80 4.69
CA ILE A 50 1.61 -4.70 5.27
C ILE A 50 2.03 -3.23 5.21
N MET A 51 2.44 -2.67 6.35
CA MET A 51 2.81 -1.27 6.46
C MET A 51 3.98 -1.07 7.41
N GLY A 52 4.74 -0.01 7.19
CA GLY A 52 5.74 0.44 8.15
C GLY A 52 5.12 1.16 9.34
N ARG A 53 5.90 1.34 10.41
CA ARG A 53 5.49 2.01 11.63
C ARG A 53 4.88 3.40 11.38
N ARG A 54 5.52 4.24 10.57
CA ARG A 54 5.03 5.61 10.30
C ARG A 54 3.68 5.62 9.62
N THR A 55 3.44 4.68 8.71
CA THR A 55 2.13 4.52 8.06
C THR A 55 1.08 4.09 9.08
N TRP A 56 1.39 3.13 9.95
CA TRP A 56 0.51 2.74 11.05
C TRP A 56 0.15 3.93 11.94
N GLU A 57 1.13 4.72 12.36
CA GLU A 57 0.93 5.90 13.21
C GLU A 57 0.15 7.02 12.50
N SER A 58 0.21 7.12 11.16
CA SER A 58 -0.54 8.09 10.36
C SER A 58 -2.04 7.78 10.23
N ILE A 59 -2.42 6.51 10.40
CA ILE A 59 -3.84 6.12 10.42
C ILE A 59 -4.45 6.61 11.74
N PRO A 60 -5.54 7.40 11.69
CA PRO A 60 -6.20 7.84 12.91
C PRO A 60 -6.55 6.66 13.83
N PRO A 61 -6.38 6.77 15.15
CA PRO A 61 -6.60 5.65 16.09
C PRO A 61 -7.94 4.95 15.92
N ARG A 62 -9.01 5.69 15.61
CA ARG A 62 -10.34 5.16 15.37
C ARG A 62 -10.48 4.27 14.14
N PHE A 63 -9.52 4.34 13.19
CA PHE A 63 -9.53 3.59 11.94
C PHE A 63 -8.49 2.47 11.90
N ARG A 64 -7.69 2.31 12.94
CA ARG A 64 -6.69 1.24 13.00
C ARG A 64 -6.97 0.27 14.15
N PRO A 65 -6.77 -1.04 13.95
CA PRO A 65 -6.33 -1.67 12.69
C PRO A 65 -7.37 -1.51 11.57
N LEU A 66 -6.93 -1.60 10.32
CA LEU A 66 -7.82 -1.58 9.16
C LEU A 66 -8.75 -2.81 9.25
N THR A 67 -10.06 -2.58 9.37
CA THR A 67 -11.06 -3.62 9.61
C THR A 67 -11.14 -4.64 8.47
N ASP A 68 -11.46 -5.89 8.79
CA ASP A 68 -11.65 -7.01 7.87
C ASP A 68 -10.42 -7.30 6.97
N ARG A 69 -9.24 -6.95 7.46
CA ARG A 69 -7.93 -7.23 6.84
C ARG A 69 -6.95 -7.68 7.90
N PHE A 70 -6.05 -8.58 7.54
CA PHE A 70 -4.90 -8.88 8.39
C PHE A 70 -3.93 -7.71 8.35
N ASN A 71 -3.63 -7.11 9.50
CA ASN A 71 -2.72 -5.98 9.61
C ASN A 71 -1.35 -6.46 10.08
N VAL A 72 -0.30 -6.10 9.33
CA VAL A 72 1.09 -6.42 9.67
C VAL A 72 1.89 -5.13 9.68
N VAL A 73 2.59 -4.86 10.78
CA VAL A 73 3.39 -3.65 10.97
C VAL A 73 4.87 -4.00 11.04
N LEU A 74 5.65 -3.44 10.11
CA LEU A 74 7.12 -3.52 10.13
C LEU A 74 7.67 -2.50 11.11
N THR A 75 8.33 -2.98 12.16
CA THR A 75 8.98 -2.12 13.15
C THR A 75 10.00 -2.90 13.97
N SER A 76 11.15 -2.30 14.23
CA SER A 76 12.12 -2.77 15.23
C SER A 76 11.76 -2.30 16.65
N SER A 77 10.80 -1.38 16.80
CA SER A 77 10.38 -0.89 18.09
C SER A 77 9.60 -1.95 18.87
N ARG A 78 10.12 -2.33 20.02
CA ARG A 78 9.43 -3.24 20.95
C ARG A 78 8.41 -2.54 21.85
N THR A 79 8.48 -1.20 21.92
CA THR A 79 7.61 -0.36 22.76
C THR A 79 6.40 0.18 22.02
N LEU A 80 6.34 0.08 20.68
CA LEU A 80 5.16 0.45 19.92
C LEU A 80 3.98 -0.43 20.35
N PHE A 81 2.91 0.20 20.84
CA PHE A 81 1.68 -0.53 21.15
C PHE A 81 0.99 -0.95 19.84
N LEU A 82 0.72 -2.24 19.73
CA LEU A 82 -0.11 -2.81 18.67
C LEU A 82 -1.24 -3.60 19.33
N PRO A 83 -2.51 -3.39 18.91
CA PRO A 83 -3.62 -4.14 19.47
C PRO A 83 -3.55 -5.63 19.10
N GLU A 84 -4.34 -6.43 19.81
CA GLU A 84 -4.48 -7.86 19.50
C GLU A 84 -4.91 -8.08 18.04
N GLY A 85 -4.36 -9.09 17.39
CA GLY A 85 -4.61 -9.40 15.98
C GLY A 85 -3.74 -8.63 14.99
N VAL A 86 -2.94 -7.66 15.42
CA VAL A 86 -1.95 -6.97 14.57
C VAL A 86 -0.59 -7.63 14.74
N ALA A 87 -0.03 -8.13 13.64
CA ALA A 87 1.28 -8.76 13.66
C ALA A 87 2.40 -7.70 13.67
N ARG A 88 3.42 -7.94 14.50
CA ARG A 88 4.68 -7.19 14.54
C ARG A 88 5.77 -8.00 13.88
N VAL A 89 6.48 -7.40 12.95
CA VAL A 89 7.63 -8.03 12.26
C VAL A 89 8.73 -7.01 12.02
N GLU A 90 9.96 -7.48 11.82
CA GLU A 90 11.13 -6.59 11.65
C GLU A 90 11.57 -6.44 10.19
N SER A 91 11.04 -7.26 9.27
CA SER A 91 11.39 -7.21 7.85
C SER A 91 10.21 -7.48 6.93
N LEU A 92 10.33 -7.08 5.67
CA LEU A 92 9.32 -7.37 4.65
C LEU A 92 9.20 -8.89 4.39
N ASP A 93 10.30 -9.61 4.36
CA ASP A 93 10.30 -11.07 4.22
C ASP A 93 9.53 -11.75 5.36
N ALA A 94 9.77 -11.30 6.60
CA ALA A 94 9.04 -11.80 7.76
C ALA A 94 7.55 -11.47 7.67
N ALA A 95 7.18 -10.29 7.16
CA ALA A 95 5.79 -9.91 6.95
C ALA A 95 5.09 -10.83 5.94
N ILE A 96 5.70 -11.03 4.77
CA ILE A 96 5.16 -11.90 3.72
C ILE A 96 5.06 -13.35 4.22
N THR A 97 6.07 -13.83 4.91
CA THR A 97 6.07 -15.18 5.49
C THR A 97 4.93 -15.34 6.51
N SER A 98 4.76 -14.36 7.39
CA SER A 98 3.71 -14.43 8.44
C SER A 98 2.30 -14.57 7.87
N VAL A 99 2.00 -13.87 6.77
CA VAL A 99 0.67 -13.95 6.14
C VAL A 99 0.52 -15.18 5.24
N THR A 100 1.60 -15.67 4.64
CA THR A 100 1.56 -16.86 3.75
C THR A 100 0.99 -18.10 4.44
N HIS A 101 1.13 -18.20 5.75
CA HIS A 101 0.63 -19.34 6.54
C HIS A 101 -0.80 -19.16 7.08
N LEU A 102 -1.47 -18.06 6.75
CA LEU A 102 -2.85 -17.83 7.16
C LEU A 102 -3.82 -18.66 6.31
N ASN A 103 -4.65 -19.47 6.95
CA ASN A 103 -5.58 -20.41 6.27
C ASN A 103 -6.61 -19.72 5.36
N LYS A 104 -6.91 -18.45 5.60
CA LYS A 104 -7.93 -17.69 4.85
C LYS A 104 -7.31 -16.51 4.11
N LEU A 105 -6.03 -16.58 3.76
CA LEU A 105 -5.36 -15.50 3.07
C LEU A 105 -5.96 -15.27 1.68
N GLY A 106 -6.39 -14.04 1.42
CA GLY A 106 -6.71 -13.52 0.10
C GLY A 106 -5.49 -12.91 -0.58
N ARG A 107 -5.59 -11.64 -0.97
CA ARG A 107 -4.47 -10.87 -1.55
C ARG A 107 -3.64 -10.21 -0.47
N VAL A 108 -2.38 -9.96 -0.79
CA VAL A 108 -1.43 -9.25 0.09
C VAL A 108 -1.09 -7.91 -0.52
N PHE A 109 -1.21 -6.84 0.25
CA PHE A 109 -0.94 -5.47 -0.19
C PHE A 109 0.11 -4.80 0.72
N VAL A 110 1.14 -4.22 0.11
CA VAL A 110 2.08 -3.31 0.78
C VAL A 110 1.57 -1.87 0.57
N ILE A 111 1.29 -1.19 1.68
CA ILE A 111 0.60 0.10 1.66
C ILE A 111 1.44 1.30 2.14
N GLY A 112 2.73 1.10 2.33
CA GLY A 112 3.68 2.18 2.65
C GLY A 112 4.47 1.98 3.93
N GLY A 113 5.32 2.90 4.31
CA GLY A 113 5.67 4.13 3.59
C GLY A 113 6.87 4.01 2.67
N ALA A 114 7.55 5.12 2.42
CA ALA A 114 8.63 5.20 1.44
C ALA A 114 9.73 4.15 1.62
N GLN A 115 10.15 3.88 2.85
CA GLN A 115 11.18 2.88 3.14
C GLN A 115 10.70 1.46 2.80
N VAL A 116 9.44 1.14 3.12
CA VAL A 116 8.86 -0.17 2.82
C VAL A 116 8.65 -0.32 1.32
N TYR A 117 8.20 0.72 0.63
CA TYR A 117 8.08 0.71 -0.84
C TYR A 117 9.41 0.46 -1.54
N ARG A 118 10.52 1.07 -1.07
CA ARG A 118 11.85 0.82 -1.64
C ARG A 118 12.26 -0.65 -1.55
N GLN A 119 11.97 -1.30 -0.44
CA GLN A 119 12.22 -2.74 -0.28
C GLN A 119 11.27 -3.57 -1.16
N ALA A 120 10.00 -3.18 -1.23
CA ALA A 120 8.98 -3.91 -1.96
C ALA A 120 9.20 -3.91 -3.48
N VAL A 121 9.68 -2.81 -4.07
CA VAL A 121 9.92 -2.74 -5.52
C VAL A 121 11.07 -3.64 -5.99
N GLU A 122 12.00 -3.96 -5.10
CA GLU A 122 13.13 -4.87 -5.37
C GLU A 122 12.80 -6.34 -5.06
N HIS A 123 11.64 -6.61 -4.48
CA HIS A 123 11.31 -7.94 -3.97
C HIS A 123 10.77 -8.86 -5.07
N ALA A 124 11.30 -10.10 -5.16
CA ALA A 124 10.95 -11.07 -6.20
C ALA A 124 9.47 -11.49 -6.21
N CYS A 125 8.75 -11.34 -5.09
CA CYS A 125 7.32 -11.66 -4.99
C CYS A 125 6.41 -10.49 -5.34
N LEU A 126 6.93 -9.32 -5.73
CA LEU A 126 6.10 -8.22 -6.22
C LEU A 126 5.46 -8.62 -7.55
N ASP A 127 4.13 -8.64 -7.58
CA ASP A 127 3.34 -9.05 -8.75
C ASP A 127 2.75 -7.85 -9.50
N SER A 128 2.26 -6.87 -8.76
CA SER A 128 1.58 -5.71 -9.35
C SER A 128 1.70 -4.45 -8.50
N ILE A 129 1.52 -3.31 -9.16
CA ILE A 129 1.54 -1.98 -8.53
C ILE A 129 0.25 -1.27 -8.92
N TYR A 130 -0.60 -0.99 -7.93
CA TYR A 130 -1.78 -0.15 -8.05
C TYR A 130 -1.35 1.28 -7.69
N LEU A 131 -1.22 2.12 -8.71
CA LEU A 131 -0.78 3.51 -8.58
C LEU A 131 -1.94 4.46 -8.85
N THR A 132 -2.26 5.30 -7.87
CA THR A 132 -3.05 6.50 -8.12
C THR A 132 -2.11 7.62 -8.54
N ARG A 133 -2.19 8.00 -9.81
CA ARG A 133 -1.41 9.12 -10.36
C ARG A 133 -2.14 10.42 -10.08
N VAL A 134 -1.59 11.26 -9.21
CA VAL A 134 -2.14 12.57 -8.88
C VAL A 134 -1.53 13.60 -9.84
N HIS A 135 -2.39 14.26 -10.62
CA HIS A 135 -1.98 15.26 -11.63
C HIS A 135 -1.79 16.65 -10.99
N ALA A 136 -0.84 16.72 -10.09
CA ALA A 136 -0.42 17.95 -9.42
C ALA A 136 0.99 17.74 -8.83
N ARG A 137 1.59 18.80 -8.33
CA ARG A 137 2.84 18.75 -7.58
C ARG A 137 2.62 19.32 -6.20
N PHE A 138 3.09 18.60 -5.21
CA PHE A 138 3.02 18.99 -3.81
C PHE A 138 4.43 19.06 -3.21
N GLU A 139 4.56 19.79 -2.15
CA GLU A 139 5.76 19.76 -1.34
C GLU A 139 5.76 18.47 -0.50
N CYS A 140 6.60 17.51 -0.86
CA CYS A 140 6.68 16.20 -0.21
C CYS A 140 8.07 15.95 0.35
N ASP A 141 8.13 15.28 1.51
CA ASP A 141 9.35 14.78 2.15
C ASP A 141 9.53 13.27 1.99
N ALA A 142 8.51 12.57 1.51
CA ALA A 142 8.55 11.15 1.17
C ALA A 142 8.21 10.95 -0.30
N ARG A 143 8.91 10.02 -0.96
CA ARG A 143 8.75 9.76 -2.40
C ARG A 143 8.68 8.27 -2.70
N PHE A 144 7.89 7.95 -3.73
CA PHE A 144 7.91 6.68 -4.44
C PHE A 144 8.81 6.83 -5.67
N GLY A 145 9.72 5.88 -5.87
CA GLY A 145 10.62 5.88 -7.01
C GLY A 145 9.91 5.61 -8.33
N PRO A 146 10.65 5.60 -9.45
CA PRO A 146 10.08 5.25 -10.74
C PRO A 146 9.56 3.81 -10.74
N ILE A 147 8.55 3.54 -11.55
CA ILE A 147 8.07 2.16 -11.80
C ILE A 147 9.23 1.37 -12.40
N PRO A 148 9.59 0.18 -11.86
CA PRO A 148 10.67 -0.63 -12.43
C PRO A 148 10.40 -1.01 -13.88
N GLN A 149 11.44 -1.05 -14.72
CA GLN A 149 11.32 -1.25 -16.17
C GLN A 149 10.65 -2.57 -16.58
N HIS A 150 10.67 -3.57 -15.69
CA HIS A 150 10.01 -4.86 -15.93
C HIS A 150 8.54 -4.89 -15.51
N PHE A 151 7.96 -3.73 -15.18
CA PHE A 151 6.52 -3.57 -14.96
C PHE A 151 5.90 -2.80 -16.12
N GLU A 152 4.82 -3.32 -16.67
CA GLU A 152 4.07 -2.72 -17.76
C GLU A 152 2.72 -2.21 -17.30
N LEU A 153 2.31 -1.05 -17.81
CA LEU A 153 0.97 -0.51 -17.57
C LEU A 153 -0.06 -1.38 -18.30
N VAL A 154 -0.92 -2.04 -17.55
CA VAL A 154 -1.95 -2.96 -18.09
C VAL A 154 -3.36 -2.35 -18.08
N SER A 155 -3.61 -1.36 -17.24
CA SER A 155 -4.85 -0.59 -17.27
C SER A 155 -4.68 0.80 -16.67
N SER A 156 -5.46 1.73 -17.18
CA SER A 156 -5.60 3.09 -16.66
C SER A 156 -7.07 3.47 -16.75
N ALA A 157 -7.66 3.88 -15.62
CA ALA A 157 -9.03 4.36 -15.58
C ALA A 157 -9.11 5.82 -16.06
N ASP A 158 -10.30 6.26 -16.44
CA ASP A 158 -10.55 7.66 -16.76
C ASP A 158 -10.20 8.57 -15.57
N PRO A 159 -9.61 9.74 -15.81
CA PRO A 159 -9.31 10.70 -14.76
C PRO A 159 -10.55 11.11 -13.97
N GLN A 160 -10.37 11.24 -12.65
CA GLN A 160 -11.36 11.78 -11.73
C GLN A 160 -10.83 13.08 -11.12
N SER A 161 -11.68 13.79 -10.39
CA SER A 161 -11.29 15.03 -9.73
C SER A 161 -11.99 15.17 -8.39
N ASP A 162 -11.23 15.50 -7.36
CA ASP A 162 -11.71 15.87 -6.03
C ASP A 162 -11.08 17.21 -5.63
N GLY A 163 -11.91 18.18 -5.27
CA GLY A 163 -11.43 19.50 -4.82
C GLY A 163 -10.52 20.22 -5.83
N GLY A 164 -10.76 20.03 -7.14
CA GLY A 164 -9.94 20.62 -8.20
C GLY A 164 -8.63 19.87 -8.51
N ILE A 165 -8.36 18.76 -7.82
CA ILE A 165 -7.18 17.92 -8.07
C ILE A 165 -7.61 16.72 -8.92
N SER A 166 -7.02 16.60 -10.11
CA SER A 166 -7.24 15.46 -11.00
C SER A 166 -6.33 14.29 -10.64
N TYR A 167 -6.83 13.07 -10.75
CA TYR A 167 -6.07 11.84 -10.53
C TYR A 167 -6.67 10.69 -11.34
N GLU A 168 -5.87 9.65 -11.55
CA GLU A 168 -6.31 8.43 -12.23
C GLU A 168 -5.74 7.18 -11.57
N PHE A 169 -6.46 6.07 -11.71
CA PHE A 169 -6.03 4.77 -11.20
C PHE A 169 -5.33 3.98 -12.30
N GLN A 170 -4.12 3.56 -12.02
CA GLN A 170 -3.28 2.78 -12.92
C GLN A 170 -2.90 1.45 -12.29
N LEU A 171 -2.85 0.39 -13.11
CA LEU A 171 -2.34 -0.91 -12.71
C LEU A 171 -1.14 -1.29 -13.56
N TYR A 172 -0.03 -1.57 -12.90
CA TYR A 172 1.17 -2.13 -13.52
C TYR A 172 1.33 -3.58 -13.09
N ARG A 173 1.76 -4.43 -14.00
CA ARG A 173 2.10 -5.84 -13.73
C ARG A 173 3.51 -6.15 -14.14
N GLY A 174 4.18 -6.98 -13.33
CA GLY A 174 5.50 -7.50 -13.64
C GLY A 174 5.42 -8.44 -14.85
N THR A 175 6.28 -8.21 -15.83
CA THR A 175 6.50 -9.16 -16.91
C THR A 175 7.32 -10.31 -16.34
N ARG A 176 6.73 -11.51 -16.27
CA ARG A 176 7.46 -12.71 -15.85
C ARG A 176 8.62 -12.94 -16.83
N ARG A 177 9.82 -13.01 -16.30
CA ARG A 177 10.95 -13.59 -17.03
C ARG A 177 10.83 -15.10 -17.04
#